data_34cfb32c3071eae9da61c591a86ca6ad
#
_entry.id   34cfb32c3071eae9da61c591a86ca6ad
#
_cell.length_a   1.000
_cell.length_b   1.000
_cell.length_c   1.000
_cell.angle_alpha   90.00
_cell.angle_beta   90.00
_cell.angle_gamma   90.00
#
_symmetry.space_group_name_H-M   'P 1'
#
loop_
_entity.id
_entity.type
_entity.pdbx_description
1 polymer ?
#
loop_
_entity_poly.entity_id
_entity_poly.type
_entity_poly.pdbx_seq_one_letter_code
_entity_poly.pdbx_strand_id
1 'polypeptide(L)'
;MKFLLVTALLASFFSGCSRTTAFDFFKMDANYERAISNLQTGTIARSFETEVILSSIYLNKVYPKQYNDAEYFFIALYLADNQQETLQNSEYKLTLNGVDFLHVKELQEDDPLRSLMPIDNEWNRYYLVTFAKQPREDLLLQLEDRDLNTIKLHYTKEKVTAKTP
;
A
#
# COMPACT_ATOMS: atom_id res chain seq x y z
N MET A 1 -18.59 13.56 -62.82
CA MET A 1 -17.35 13.14 -62.19
C MET A 1 -16.86 14.05 -61.08
N LYS A 2 -17.00 15.38 -61.15
CA LYS A 2 -16.53 16.30 -60.10
C LYS A 2 -17.30 16.16 -58.73
N PHE A 3 -18.61 15.86 -58.79
CA PHE A 3 -19.44 15.68 -57.58
C PHE A 3 -19.11 14.39 -56.81
N LEU A 4 -18.73 13.31 -57.45
CA LEU A 4 -18.35 12.04 -56.84
C LEU A 4 -17.04 12.14 -56.04
N LEU A 5 -16.10 12.96 -56.52
CA LEU A 5 -14.81 13.19 -55.82
C LEU A 5 -14.98 14.01 -54.55
N VAL A 6 -15.91 14.98 -54.52
CA VAL A 6 -16.16 15.80 -53.32
C VAL A 6 -16.86 14.98 -52.24
N THR A 7 -17.78 14.07 -52.60
CA THR A 7 -18.46 13.19 -51.64
C THR A 7 -17.52 12.18 -51.03
N ALA A 8 -16.55 11.64 -51.78
CA ALA A 8 -15.55 10.73 -51.27
C ALA A 8 -14.57 11.42 -50.30
N LEU A 9 -14.26 12.70 -50.52
CA LEU A 9 -13.38 13.47 -49.65
C LEU A 9 -14.05 13.81 -48.31
N LEU A 10 -15.37 14.09 -48.30
CA LEU A 10 -16.12 14.34 -47.04
C LEU A 10 -16.28 13.07 -46.19
N ALA A 11 -16.38 11.89 -46.78
CA ALA A 11 -16.54 10.64 -46.05
C ALA A 11 -15.26 10.24 -45.27
N SER A 12 -14.08 10.72 -45.68
CA SER A 12 -12.81 10.42 -45.01
C SER A 12 -12.60 11.15 -43.68
N PHE A 13 -13.38 12.20 -43.38
CA PHE A 13 -13.29 12.94 -42.13
C PHE A 13 -14.05 12.31 -40.94
N PHE A 14 -14.89 11.29 -41.21
CA PHE A 14 -15.67 10.64 -40.17
C PHE A 14 -15.05 9.34 -39.60
N SER A 15 -13.90 8.90 -40.08
CA SER A 15 -13.26 7.65 -39.65
C SER A 15 -12.09 7.87 -38.68
N GLY A 16 -12.23 8.80 -37.74
CA GLY A 16 -11.12 9.09 -36.85
C GLY A 16 -11.49 9.59 -35.47
N CYS A 17 -12.19 8.79 -34.68
CA CYS A 17 -12.13 8.90 -33.24
C CYS A 17 -12.35 7.53 -32.63
N SER A 18 -11.28 6.77 -32.46
CA SER A 18 -11.28 5.74 -31.42
C SER A 18 -11.43 6.49 -30.11
N ARG A 19 -12.56 6.31 -29.42
CA ARG A 19 -12.82 6.82 -28.08
C ARG A 19 -11.93 6.11 -27.07
N THR A 20 -10.64 6.34 -27.09
CA THR A 20 -9.83 6.28 -25.90
C THR A 20 -10.08 7.60 -25.18
N THR A 21 -11.10 7.61 -24.34
CA THR A 21 -11.39 8.75 -23.47
C THR A 21 -10.19 8.93 -22.55
N ALA A 22 -9.70 10.17 -22.40
CA ALA A 22 -8.68 10.53 -21.42
C ALA A 22 -9.03 10.00 -20.00
N PHE A 23 -10.29 9.73 -19.75
CA PHE A 23 -10.81 9.09 -18.53
C PHE A 23 -10.40 7.62 -18.34
N ASP A 24 -10.04 6.87 -19.41
CA ASP A 24 -9.55 5.50 -19.25
C ASP A 24 -8.13 5.46 -18.66
N PHE A 25 -7.36 6.54 -18.79
CA PHE A 25 -6.07 6.73 -18.12
C PHE A 25 -6.22 7.10 -16.63
N PHE A 26 -7.39 7.55 -16.20
CA PHE A 26 -7.68 7.91 -14.79
C PHE A 26 -8.48 6.85 -14.04
N LYS A 27 -8.71 5.68 -14.61
CA LYS A 27 -9.20 4.53 -13.83
C LYS A 27 -8.05 4.00 -13.00
N MET A 28 -7.83 4.65 -11.84
CA MET A 28 -7.01 4.03 -10.81
C MET A 28 -7.64 2.68 -10.47
N ASP A 29 -6.80 1.64 -10.37
CA ASP A 29 -7.26 0.33 -9.91
C ASP A 29 -7.96 0.52 -8.55
N ALA A 30 -9.17 -0.01 -8.40
CA ALA A 30 -9.95 0.09 -7.16
C ALA A 30 -9.17 -0.44 -5.94
N ASN A 31 -8.23 -1.36 -6.14
CA ASN A 31 -7.36 -1.85 -5.09
C ASN A 31 -6.28 -0.83 -4.73
N TYR A 32 -5.74 -0.11 -5.71
CA TYR A 32 -4.81 0.99 -5.47
C TYR A 32 -5.49 2.12 -4.68
N GLU A 33 -6.70 2.54 -5.05
CA GLU A 33 -7.46 3.55 -4.31
C GLU A 33 -7.71 3.12 -2.86
N ARG A 34 -8.07 1.84 -2.63
CA ARG A 34 -8.22 1.29 -1.28
C ARG A 34 -6.89 1.26 -0.53
N ALA A 35 -5.79 0.93 -1.21
CA ALA A 35 -4.47 0.92 -0.60
C ALA A 35 -4.09 2.33 -0.12
N ILE A 36 -4.22 3.35 -0.98
CA ILE A 36 -3.93 4.74 -0.64
C ILE A 36 -4.82 5.25 0.51
N SER A 37 -6.11 4.91 0.50
CA SER A 37 -7.03 5.31 1.59
C SER A 37 -6.71 4.62 2.92
N ASN A 38 -5.96 3.53 2.92
CA ASN A 38 -5.52 2.81 4.11
C ASN A 38 -4.03 2.95 4.39
N LEU A 39 -3.31 3.75 3.60
CA LEU A 39 -1.91 4.06 3.83
C LEU A 39 -1.78 4.98 5.05
N GLN A 40 -0.94 4.59 5.99
CA GLN A 40 -0.53 5.43 7.10
C GLN A 40 0.99 5.49 7.16
N THR A 41 1.50 6.64 7.58
CA THR A 41 2.95 6.88 7.70
C THR A 41 3.24 7.54 9.04
N GLY A 42 4.29 7.09 9.69
CA GLY A 42 4.84 7.69 10.90
C GLY A 42 6.35 7.78 10.82
N THR A 43 6.92 8.66 11.63
CA THR A 43 8.37 8.92 11.67
C THR A 43 8.90 8.93 13.10
N ILE A 44 10.16 8.48 13.26
CA ILE A 44 11.00 8.77 14.41
C ILE A 44 12.06 9.75 13.94
N ALA A 45 12.15 10.89 14.63
CA ALA A 45 13.18 11.90 14.36
C ALA A 45 13.98 12.17 15.64
N ARG A 46 15.30 12.33 15.49
CA ARG A 46 16.22 12.66 16.59
C ARG A 46 17.08 13.83 16.14
N SER A 47 17.26 14.81 17.02
CA SER A 47 18.08 16.00 16.73
C SER A 47 17.72 16.72 15.42
N PHE A 48 16.42 16.78 15.08
CA PHE A 48 15.86 17.32 13.82
C PHE A 48 16.16 16.53 12.54
N GLU A 49 16.76 15.36 12.66
CA GLU A 49 16.98 14.43 11.55
C GLU A 49 15.99 13.27 11.61
N THR A 50 15.48 12.87 10.45
CA THR A 50 14.58 11.70 10.37
C THR A 50 15.43 10.44 10.39
N GLU A 51 15.25 9.61 11.40
CA GLU A 51 15.95 8.33 11.53
C GLU A 51 15.15 7.18 10.91
N VAL A 52 13.82 7.18 11.13
CA VAL A 52 12.95 6.11 10.66
C VAL A 52 11.70 6.66 10.03
N ILE A 53 11.29 6.09 8.89
CA ILE A 53 9.96 6.27 8.31
C ILE A 53 9.33 4.89 8.16
N LEU A 54 8.16 4.72 8.76
CA LEU A 54 7.33 3.53 8.58
C LEU A 54 6.07 3.91 7.83
N SER A 55 5.91 3.38 6.62
CA SER A 55 4.66 3.46 5.86
C SER A 55 4.01 2.08 5.83
N SER A 56 2.71 2.00 6.07
CA SER A 56 2.02 0.72 6.15
C SER A 56 0.62 0.78 5.56
N ILE A 57 0.21 -0.33 4.93
CA ILE A 57 -1.11 -0.57 4.35
C ILE A 57 -1.68 -1.85 4.95
N TYR A 58 -2.91 -1.80 5.50
CA TYR A 58 -3.61 -2.98 6.00
C TYR A 58 -4.28 -3.74 4.86
N LEU A 59 -3.68 -4.86 4.44
CA LEU A 59 -4.05 -5.61 3.22
C LEU A 59 -5.40 -6.31 3.33
N ASN A 60 -5.87 -6.66 4.52
CA ASN A 60 -7.18 -7.27 4.71
C ASN A 60 -8.33 -6.35 4.25
N LYS A 61 -8.11 -5.03 4.23
CA LYS A 61 -9.06 -4.07 3.65
C LYS A 61 -8.94 -3.94 2.14
N VAL A 62 -7.72 -4.04 1.61
CA VAL A 62 -7.44 -3.90 0.17
C VAL A 62 -7.90 -5.14 -0.58
N TYR A 63 -7.54 -6.32 -0.06
CA TYR A 63 -7.81 -7.64 -0.67
C TYR A 63 -8.49 -8.59 0.33
N PRO A 64 -9.75 -8.31 0.76
CA PRO A 64 -10.42 -9.06 1.84
C PRO A 64 -10.69 -10.53 1.51
N LYS A 65 -10.66 -10.92 0.23
CA LYS A 65 -10.80 -12.32 -0.18
C LYS A 65 -9.49 -13.11 -0.08
N GLN A 66 -8.35 -12.42 -0.23
CA GLN A 66 -7.02 -13.01 -0.25
C GLN A 66 -6.39 -13.02 1.13
N TYR A 67 -6.56 -11.92 1.89
CA TYR A 67 -5.99 -11.73 3.21
C TYR A 67 -7.11 -11.70 4.26
N ASN A 68 -7.47 -12.86 4.83
CA ASN A 68 -8.62 -12.98 5.73
C ASN A 68 -8.43 -13.92 6.92
N ASP A 69 -7.43 -14.78 6.92
CA ASP A 69 -7.15 -15.78 7.96
C ASP A 69 -6.25 -15.25 9.09
N ALA A 70 -5.49 -14.20 8.82
CA ALA A 70 -4.60 -13.51 9.74
C ALA A 70 -4.71 -11.99 9.54
N GLU A 71 -3.86 -11.18 10.20
CA GLU A 71 -3.75 -9.75 9.92
C GLU A 71 -2.48 -9.51 9.08
N TYR A 72 -2.66 -8.94 7.89
CA TYR A 72 -1.60 -8.73 6.91
C TYR A 72 -1.33 -7.26 6.69
N PHE A 73 -0.06 -6.89 6.77
CA PHE A 73 0.39 -5.52 6.51
C PHE A 73 1.46 -5.51 5.43
N PHE A 74 1.29 -4.65 4.44
CA PHE A 74 2.36 -4.27 3.53
C PHE A 74 3.07 -3.06 4.12
N ILE A 75 4.39 -3.16 4.29
CA ILE A 75 5.20 -2.18 4.99
C ILE A 75 6.33 -1.72 4.08
N ALA A 76 6.54 -0.39 4.03
CA ALA A 76 7.76 0.23 3.55
C ALA A 76 8.48 0.85 4.74
N LEU A 77 9.73 0.45 4.96
CA LEU A 77 10.57 0.90 6.07
C LEU A 77 11.83 1.58 5.51
N TYR A 78 12.03 2.84 5.94
CA TYR A 78 13.26 3.59 5.73
C TYR A 78 14.02 3.69 7.06
N LEU A 79 15.34 3.41 7.02
CA LEU A 79 16.27 3.56 8.14
C LEU A 79 17.45 4.42 7.66
N ALA A 80 17.67 5.58 8.29
CA ALA A 80 18.69 6.53 7.84
C ALA A 80 20.12 6.00 8.01
N ASP A 81 20.40 5.41 9.18
CA ASP A 81 21.77 5.05 9.58
C ASP A 81 22.18 3.64 9.18
N ASN A 82 21.24 2.75 8.86
CA ASN A 82 21.55 1.35 8.64
C ASN A 82 20.68 0.67 7.58
N GLN A 83 20.98 0.92 6.32
CA GLN A 83 20.30 0.30 5.19
C GLN A 83 20.48 -1.23 5.11
N GLN A 84 21.36 -1.82 5.92
CA GLN A 84 21.55 -3.28 5.97
C GLN A 84 20.68 -3.96 7.02
N GLU A 85 20.09 -3.22 7.96
CA GLU A 85 19.18 -3.78 8.95
C GLU A 85 17.84 -4.14 8.33
N THR A 86 17.31 -5.28 8.75
CA THR A 86 16.00 -5.77 8.35
C THR A 86 15.07 -5.75 9.57
N LEU A 87 13.76 -5.79 9.36
CA LEU A 87 12.80 -5.92 10.47
C LEU A 87 13.06 -7.11 11.40
N GLN A 88 13.77 -8.13 10.92
CA GLN A 88 14.10 -9.34 11.72
C GLN A 88 15.34 -9.16 12.58
N ASN A 89 16.29 -8.32 12.14
CA ASN A 89 17.61 -8.17 12.76
C ASN A 89 17.85 -6.75 13.27
N SER A 90 16.82 -5.90 13.26
CA SER A 90 16.93 -4.51 13.67
C SER A 90 16.74 -4.33 15.17
N GLU A 91 17.19 -3.19 15.65
CA GLU A 91 16.91 -2.69 16.99
C GLU A 91 15.46 -2.25 17.19
N TYR A 92 14.66 -2.34 16.11
CA TYR A 92 13.26 -1.92 16.11
C TYR A 92 12.33 -3.10 16.33
N LYS A 93 11.40 -2.93 17.26
CA LYS A 93 10.38 -3.91 17.58
C LYS A 93 9.05 -3.53 16.95
N LEU A 94 8.56 -4.35 16.02
CA LEU A 94 7.26 -4.17 15.39
C LEU A 94 6.22 -5.08 16.06
N THR A 95 5.10 -4.49 16.50
CA THR A 95 4.01 -5.22 17.15
C THR A 95 2.65 -4.78 16.63
N LEU A 96 1.65 -5.68 16.72
CA LEU A 96 0.24 -5.37 16.52
C LEU A 96 -0.53 -5.59 17.81
N ASN A 97 -1.11 -4.52 18.38
CA ASN A 97 -1.74 -4.55 19.70
C ASN A 97 -0.84 -5.14 20.80
N GLY A 98 0.48 -4.90 20.71
CA GLY A 98 1.49 -5.41 21.63
C GLY A 98 1.92 -6.87 21.39
N VAL A 99 1.44 -7.52 20.33
CA VAL A 99 1.80 -8.90 19.96
C VAL A 99 2.80 -8.88 18.81
N ASP A 100 3.85 -9.69 18.91
CA ASP A 100 4.86 -9.81 17.87
C ASP A 100 4.28 -10.47 16.59
N PHE A 101 4.92 -10.22 15.44
CA PHE A 101 4.51 -10.83 14.17
C PHE A 101 4.81 -12.34 14.14
N LEU A 102 4.01 -13.07 13.34
CA LEU A 102 4.23 -14.50 13.09
C LEU A 102 5.27 -14.72 11.98
N HIS A 103 5.15 -13.95 10.91
CA HIS A 103 6.00 -14.04 9.72
C HIS A 103 6.29 -12.67 9.15
N VAL A 104 7.51 -12.52 8.62
CA VAL A 104 7.90 -11.40 7.81
C VAL A 104 8.62 -11.90 6.56
N LYS A 105 8.19 -11.41 5.39
CA LYS A 105 8.81 -11.69 4.09
C LYS A 105 9.26 -10.35 3.49
N GLU A 106 10.54 -10.23 3.19
CA GLU A 106 11.05 -9.11 2.40
C GLU A 106 10.63 -9.28 0.94
N LEU A 107 10.13 -8.20 0.34
CA LEU A 107 9.61 -8.20 -1.03
C LEU A 107 10.69 -7.74 -2.00
N GLN A 108 10.87 -8.49 -3.06
CA GLN A 108 11.82 -8.15 -4.13
C GLN A 108 11.28 -6.99 -4.99
N GLU A 109 12.13 -6.42 -5.83
CA GLU A 109 11.78 -5.25 -6.67
C GLU A 109 10.60 -5.51 -7.62
N ASP A 110 10.44 -6.74 -8.08
CA ASP A 110 9.40 -7.18 -9.00
C ASP A 110 8.11 -7.67 -8.30
N ASP A 111 8.04 -7.62 -6.96
CA ASP A 111 6.85 -8.07 -6.24
C ASP A 111 5.66 -7.12 -6.51
N PRO A 112 4.51 -7.65 -7.00
CA PRO A 112 3.37 -6.83 -7.39
C PRO A 112 2.76 -6.00 -6.26
N LEU A 113 2.96 -6.37 -4.98
CA LEU A 113 2.50 -5.57 -3.85
C LEU A 113 3.18 -4.20 -3.78
N ARG A 114 4.41 -4.06 -4.30
CA ARG A 114 5.13 -2.79 -4.28
C ARG A 114 4.40 -1.69 -5.06
N SER A 115 3.64 -2.05 -6.08
CA SER A 115 2.82 -1.11 -6.84
C SER A 115 1.70 -0.43 -6.03
N LEU A 116 1.40 -0.94 -4.83
CA LEU A 116 0.43 -0.31 -3.91
C LEU A 116 1.02 0.89 -3.16
N MET A 117 2.36 1.02 -3.07
CA MET A 117 2.99 2.20 -2.48
C MET A 117 3.06 3.32 -3.51
N PRO A 118 2.66 4.56 -3.14
CA PRO A 118 2.72 5.70 -4.05
C PRO A 118 4.16 6.10 -4.40
N ILE A 119 5.11 5.76 -3.53
CA ILE A 119 6.54 5.98 -3.76
C ILE A 119 7.24 4.63 -3.58
N ASP A 120 7.77 4.09 -4.68
CA ASP A 120 8.66 2.94 -4.70
C ASP A 120 10.07 3.44 -5.01
N ASN A 121 11.02 3.21 -4.10
CA ASN A 121 12.39 3.68 -4.20
C ASN A 121 13.37 2.68 -3.58
N GLU A 122 14.66 2.85 -3.86
CA GLU A 122 15.75 2.00 -3.38
C GLU A 122 16.13 2.23 -1.91
N TRP A 123 15.66 3.32 -1.30
CA TRP A 123 15.97 3.67 0.09
C TRP A 123 15.10 2.92 1.09
N ASN A 124 13.92 2.45 0.64
CA ASN A 124 12.98 1.71 1.46
C ASN A 124 13.20 0.21 1.30
N ARG A 125 13.05 -0.51 2.41
CA ARG A 125 12.82 -1.95 2.38
C ARG A 125 11.33 -2.24 2.47
N TYR A 126 10.89 -3.22 1.72
CA TYR A 126 9.48 -3.56 1.59
C TYR A 126 9.21 -4.95 2.16
N TYR A 127 8.15 -5.04 2.99
CA TYR A 127 7.84 -6.28 3.70
C TYR A 127 6.35 -6.61 3.62
N LEU A 128 6.06 -7.91 3.50
CA LEU A 128 4.77 -8.47 3.87
C LEU A 128 4.89 -9.03 5.28
N VAL A 129 4.16 -8.44 6.23
CA VAL A 129 4.17 -8.85 7.63
C VAL A 129 2.83 -9.45 8.01
N THR A 130 2.87 -10.60 8.66
CA THR A 130 1.70 -11.35 9.10
C THR A 130 1.67 -11.43 10.63
N PHE A 131 0.55 -11.01 11.21
CA PHE A 131 0.25 -11.16 12.63
C PHE A 131 -0.87 -12.16 12.85
N ALA A 132 -0.95 -12.72 14.06
CA ALA A 132 -2.08 -13.55 14.47
C ALA A 132 -3.40 -12.74 14.35
N LYS A 133 -4.48 -13.45 13.99
CA LYS A 133 -5.82 -12.86 13.92
C LYS A 133 -6.17 -12.18 15.24
N GLN A 134 -6.53 -10.89 15.17
CA GLN A 134 -6.89 -10.12 16.34
C GLN A 134 -8.40 -10.18 16.59
N PRO A 135 -8.86 -10.36 17.83
CA PRO A 135 -10.29 -10.34 18.15
C PRO A 135 -10.90 -8.93 18.14
N ARG A 136 -10.05 -7.89 18.29
CA ARG A 136 -10.47 -6.49 18.33
C ARG A 136 -10.68 -5.94 16.92
N GLU A 137 -11.61 -4.99 16.79
CA GLU A 137 -11.82 -4.23 15.55
C GLU A 137 -10.70 -3.19 15.35
N ASP A 138 -10.25 -2.57 16.43
CA ASP A 138 -9.17 -1.58 16.40
C ASP A 138 -7.80 -2.26 16.48
N LEU A 139 -6.95 -1.89 15.53
CA LEU A 139 -5.61 -2.42 15.37
C LEU A 139 -4.60 -1.29 15.53
N LEU A 140 -3.67 -1.45 16.47
CA LEU A 140 -2.54 -0.56 16.69
C LEU A 140 -1.26 -1.25 16.21
N LEU A 141 -0.77 -0.84 15.05
CA LEU A 141 0.56 -1.23 14.58
C LEU A 141 1.58 -0.27 15.17
N GLN A 142 2.55 -0.80 15.93
CA GLN A 142 3.55 -0.02 16.64
C GLN A 142 4.95 -0.49 16.29
N LEU A 143 5.81 0.47 15.92
CA LEU A 143 7.25 0.28 15.81
C LEU A 143 7.91 1.04 16.95
N GLU A 144 8.79 0.37 17.71
CA GLU A 144 9.49 0.93 18.85
C GLU A 144 11.00 0.73 18.69
N ASP A 145 11.79 1.78 18.94
CA ASP A 145 13.25 1.70 19.00
C ASP A 145 13.76 1.35 20.41
N ARG A 146 15.08 1.22 20.58
CA ARG A 146 15.72 0.93 21.88
C ARG A 146 15.51 2.03 22.92
N ASP A 147 15.34 3.28 22.50
CA ASP A 147 15.15 4.44 23.38
C ASP A 147 13.66 4.69 23.68
N LEU A 148 12.79 3.74 23.33
CA LEU A 148 11.34 3.78 23.53
C LEU A 148 10.63 4.87 22.70
N ASN A 149 11.27 5.42 21.67
CA ASN A 149 10.54 6.22 20.70
C ASN A 149 9.65 5.32 19.86
N THR A 150 8.43 5.79 19.57
CA THR A 150 7.43 4.93 18.93
C THR A 150 6.74 5.60 17.75
N ILE A 151 6.53 4.82 16.69
CA ILE A 151 5.55 5.10 15.64
C ILE A 151 4.30 4.30 15.96
N LYS A 152 3.13 4.95 15.92
CA LYS A 152 1.82 4.33 16.17
C LYS A 152 0.90 4.59 14.98
N LEU A 153 0.51 3.52 14.30
CA LEU A 153 -0.41 3.55 13.15
C LEU A 153 -1.71 2.84 13.54
N HIS A 154 -2.85 3.52 13.36
CA HIS A 154 -4.16 3.04 13.82
C HIS A 154 -5.00 2.58 12.63
N TYR A 155 -5.46 1.34 12.67
CA TYR A 155 -6.33 0.74 11.67
C TYR A 155 -7.61 0.23 12.32
N THR A 156 -8.67 0.15 11.53
CA THR A 156 -9.95 -0.42 11.96
C THR A 156 -10.36 -1.47 10.93
N LYS A 157 -10.79 -2.63 11.39
CA LYS A 157 -11.37 -3.66 10.51
C LYS A 157 -12.67 -3.15 9.92
N GLU A 158 -12.98 -3.54 8.68
CA GLU A 158 -14.33 -3.29 8.16
C GLU A 158 -15.34 -4.08 8.97
N LYS A 159 -16.38 -3.40 9.46
CA LYS A 159 -17.54 -4.11 9.96
C LYS A 159 -18.16 -4.88 8.79
N VAL A 160 -18.12 -6.19 8.87
CA VAL A 160 -18.95 -7.04 8.01
C VAL A 160 -20.39 -6.74 8.42
N THR A 161 -21.00 -5.75 7.77
CA THR A 161 -22.47 -5.58 7.84
C THR A 161 -23.05 -6.84 7.22
N ALA A 162 -23.47 -7.77 8.06
CA ALA A 162 -24.27 -8.90 7.63
C ALA A 162 -25.46 -8.32 6.88
N LYS A 163 -25.49 -8.50 5.55
CA LYS A 163 -26.66 -8.18 4.75
C LYS A 163 -27.71 -9.16 5.22
N THR A 164 -28.61 -8.71 6.10
CA THR A 164 -29.80 -9.46 6.50
C THR A 164 -30.58 -9.77 5.24
N PRO A 165 -31.01 -11.04 5.03
CA PRO A 165 -31.72 -11.50 3.84
C PRO A 165 -33.07 -10.81 3.62
#